data_22e1f4271d7d6c329430f80b1142f7ad
#
_entry.id   22e1f4271d7d6c329430f80b1142f7ad
#
_cell.length_a   1.000
_cell.length_b   1.000
_cell.length_c   1.000
_cell.angle_alpha   90.00
_cell.angle_beta   90.00
_cell.angle_gamma   90.00
#
_symmetry.space_group_name_H-M   'P 1'
#
loop_
_entity.id
_entity.type
_entity.pdbx_description
1 polymer ?
#
loop_
_entity_poly.entity_id
_entity_poly.type
_entity_poly.pdbx_seq_one_letter_code
_entity_poly.pdbx_strand_id
1 'polypeptide(L)'
;MYYQEVNLKADKNMPLCKLWTKVYMQLHLMFATVKHTYGDKGRIGVSLPEYNNSGFGRKIRLFANSKEVLITADLVNALSCYLKHIDISDIKPVPNKPLKYVMYCRYHPDGSPEQKARRFAKRHEGVTFDKAVTFMKTRQNKVLPYTRMYSMTTSQRFNLIIDKCESKTQNNSDEYTSYGLSFNGSTVPEW
;
A
#
# COMPACT_ATOMS: atom_id res chain seq x y z
N MET A 1 15.22 11.45 -2.64
CA MET A 1 13.83 10.92 -2.75
C MET A 1 12.90 12.04 -3.18
N TYR A 2 11.96 11.73 -4.06
CA TYR A 2 10.93 12.65 -4.58
C TYR A 2 9.55 12.09 -4.29
N TYR A 3 8.54 12.95 -4.28
CA TYR A 3 7.15 12.54 -4.10
C TYR A 3 6.20 13.31 -5.00
N GLN A 4 5.05 12.70 -5.24
CA GLN A 4 3.90 13.31 -5.88
C GLN A 4 2.64 12.96 -5.11
N GLU A 5 1.70 13.88 -4.99
CA GLU A 5 0.51 13.73 -4.15
C GLU A 5 -0.75 13.74 -5.00
N VAL A 6 -1.69 12.86 -4.67
CA VAL A 6 -3.04 12.82 -5.24
C VAL A 6 -4.04 13.08 -4.12
N ASN A 7 -4.90 14.07 -4.31
CA ASN A 7 -6.03 14.36 -3.43
C ASN A 7 -7.33 13.91 -4.09
N LEU A 8 -8.09 13.07 -3.41
CA LEU A 8 -9.35 12.52 -3.90
C LEU A 8 -10.53 13.44 -3.55
N LYS A 9 -11.28 13.86 -4.56
CA LYS A 9 -12.48 14.70 -4.46
C LYS A 9 -13.72 13.83 -4.65
N ALA A 10 -14.13 13.14 -3.62
CA ALA A 10 -15.37 12.36 -3.65
C ALA A 10 -16.59 13.26 -3.64
N ASP A 11 -17.62 12.86 -4.37
CA ASP A 11 -18.92 13.51 -4.42
C ASP A 11 -20.06 12.49 -4.34
N LYS A 12 -21.33 12.95 -4.47
CA LYS A 12 -22.51 12.08 -4.41
C LYS A 12 -22.53 11.00 -5.50
N ASN A 13 -22.00 11.30 -6.69
CA ASN A 13 -21.98 10.39 -7.83
C ASN A 13 -20.79 9.43 -7.77
N MET A 14 -19.69 9.87 -7.15
CA MET A 14 -18.45 9.11 -6.96
C MET A 14 -18.04 9.07 -5.48
N PRO A 15 -18.67 8.23 -4.65
CA PRO A 15 -18.30 8.08 -3.24
C PRO A 15 -16.84 7.65 -3.08
N LEU A 16 -16.23 8.05 -1.98
CA LEU A 16 -14.79 7.83 -1.73
C LEU A 16 -14.36 6.37 -1.87
N CYS A 17 -15.15 5.43 -1.37
CA CYS A 17 -14.84 4.00 -1.48
C CYS A 17 -14.82 3.49 -2.94
N LYS A 18 -15.69 4.00 -3.81
CA LYS A 18 -15.68 3.70 -5.24
C LYS A 18 -14.49 4.36 -5.93
N LEU A 19 -14.19 5.61 -5.57
CA LEU A 19 -13.06 6.34 -6.13
C LEU A 19 -11.74 5.67 -5.77
N TRP A 20 -11.58 5.23 -4.51
CA TRP A 20 -10.42 4.44 -4.07
C TRP A 20 -10.21 3.18 -4.91
N THR A 21 -11.27 2.40 -5.13
CA THR A 21 -11.20 1.18 -5.95
C THR A 21 -10.66 1.49 -7.36
N LYS A 22 -11.17 2.55 -7.97
CA LYS A 22 -10.79 2.95 -9.33
C LYS A 22 -9.37 3.50 -9.41
N VAL A 23 -9.05 4.44 -8.54
CA VAL A 23 -7.73 5.08 -8.50
C VAL A 23 -6.65 4.05 -8.15
N TYR A 24 -6.85 3.25 -7.11
CA TYR A 24 -5.83 2.27 -6.70
C TYR A 24 -5.59 1.18 -7.76
N MET A 25 -6.62 0.81 -8.52
CA MET A 25 -6.46 -0.11 -9.65
C MET A 25 -5.55 0.47 -10.74
N GLN A 26 -5.73 1.74 -11.10
CA GLN A 26 -4.86 2.41 -12.08
C GLN A 26 -3.43 2.58 -11.53
N LEU A 27 -3.28 2.92 -10.26
CA LEU A 27 -1.96 2.99 -9.63
C LEU A 27 -1.24 1.63 -9.68
N HIS A 28 -1.94 0.53 -9.41
CA HIS A 28 -1.36 -0.80 -9.50
C HIS A 28 -0.86 -1.13 -10.93
N LEU A 29 -1.64 -0.81 -11.95
CA LEU A 29 -1.24 -1.00 -13.35
C LEU A 29 -0.02 -0.12 -13.70
N MET A 30 -0.04 1.13 -13.29
CA MET A 30 1.07 2.06 -13.47
C MET A 30 2.36 1.56 -12.79
N PHE A 31 2.29 1.08 -11.54
CA PHE A 31 3.45 0.51 -10.83
C PHE A 31 4.03 -0.70 -11.57
N ALA A 32 3.17 -1.55 -12.15
CA ALA A 32 3.61 -2.69 -12.93
C ALA A 32 4.37 -2.25 -14.19
N THR A 33 3.87 -1.22 -14.88
CA THR A 33 4.53 -0.64 -16.07
C THR A 33 5.88 -0.03 -15.73
N VAL A 34 5.96 0.79 -14.67
CA VAL A 34 7.21 1.42 -14.24
C VAL A 34 8.23 0.36 -13.81
N LYS A 35 7.81 -0.67 -13.10
CA LYS A 35 8.67 -1.80 -12.73
C LYS A 35 9.19 -2.55 -13.96
N HIS A 36 8.39 -2.72 -15.00
CA HIS A 36 8.82 -3.34 -16.24
C HIS A 36 9.93 -2.51 -16.93
N THR A 37 9.82 -1.17 -16.89
CA THR A 37 10.78 -0.27 -17.54
C THR A 37 12.09 -0.17 -16.77
N TYR A 38 12.06 -0.04 -15.46
CA TYR A 38 13.22 0.24 -14.59
C TYR A 38 13.70 -0.94 -13.75
N GLY A 39 13.02 -2.08 -13.80
CA GLY A 39 13.29 -3.20 -12.91
C GLY A 39 13.10 -2.81 -11.43
N ASP A 40 14.03 -3.26 -10.58
CA ASP A 40 13.95 -2.98 -9.14
C ASP A 40 14.20 -1.51 -8.79
N LYS A 41 14.85 -0.72 -9.67
CA LYS A 41 15.06 0.72 -9.48
C LYS A 41 13.77 1.55 -9.70
N GLY A 42 12.76 0.98 -10.35
CA GLY A 42 11.48 1.63 -10.66
C GLY A 42 10.41 1.43 -9.59
N ARG A 43 10.79 1.04 -8.37
CA ARG A 43 9.80 0.80 -7.31
C ARG A 43 9.30 2.11 -6.72
N ILE A 44 7.98 2.20 -6.60
CA ILE A 44 7.28 3.37 -6.04
C ILE A 44 6.62 2.95 -4.74
N GLY A 45 6.93 3.67 -3.66
CA GLY A 45 6.30 3.52 -2.36
C GLY A 45 5.05 4.38 -2.21
N VAL A 46 4.06 3.90 -1.47
CA VAL A 46 2.81 4.62 -1.19
C VAL A 46 2.73 5.00 0.28
N SER A 47 2.34 6.24 0.56
CA SER A 47 1.87 6.69 1.87
C SER A 47 0.42 7.15 1.78
N LEU A 48 -0.31 6.94 2.87
CA LEU A 48 -1.71 7.30 3.08
C LEU A 48 -1.80 8.22 4.31
N PRO A 49 -1.47 9.52 4.21
CA PRO A 49 -1.30 10.40 5.38
C PRO A 49 -2.53 10.52 6.27
N GLU A 50 -3.72 10.35 5.70
CA GLU A 50 -5.00 10.42 6.43
C GLU A 50 -5.54 9.03 6.83
N TYR A 51 -4.69 8.01 6.76
CA TYR A 51 -5.07 6.64 7.14
C TYR A 51 -5.54 6.57 8.59
N ASN A 52 -6.69 5.94 8.79
CA ASN A 52 -7.25 5.62 10.10
C ASN A 52 -8.03 4.31 10.04
N ASN A 53 -8.58 3.85 11.17
CA ASN A 53 -9.33 2.59 11.26
C ASN A 53 -10.59 2.54 10.38
N SER A 54 -11.12 3.71 9.96
CA SER A 54 -12.31 3.81 9.11
C SER A 54 -12.00 3.86 7.62
N GLY A 55 -10.73 4.12 7.22
CA GLY A 55 -10.37 4.23 5.81
C GLY A 55 -8.99 4.79 5.55
N PHE A 56 -8.71 4.98 4.27
CA PHE A 56 -7.42 5.49 3.79
C PHE A 56 -7.34 7.03 3.75
N GLY A 57 -8.44 7.73 4.05
CA GLY A 57 -8.53 9.18 3.86
C GLY A 57 -8.69 9.58 2.41
N ARG A 58 -8.34 10.82 2.08
CA ARG A 58 -8.47 11.38 0.73
C ARG A 58 -7.14 11.64 0.02
N LYS A 59 -6.02 11.32 0.68
CA LYS A 59 -4.69 11.67 0.22
C LYS A 59 -3.82 10.44 -0.01
N ILE A 60 -3.14 10.43 -1.16
CA ILE A 60 -2.12 9.43 -1.49
C ILE A 60 -0.84 10.19 -1.80
N ARG A 61 0.30 9.73 -1.28
CA ARG A 61 1.63 10.16 -1.72
C ARG A 61 2.37 9.01 -2.34
N LEU A 62 2.97 9.26 -3.48
CA LEU A 62 3.82 8.32 -4.20
C LEU A 62 5.27 8.76 -4.05
N PHE A 63 6.15 7.86 -3.67
CA PHE A 63 7.56 8.12 -3.42
C PHE A 63 8.43 7.31 -4.37
N ALA A 64 9.44 7.97 -4.94
CA ALA A 64 10.50 7.30 -5.68
C ALA A 64 11.86 7.92 -5.37
N ASN A 65 12.93 7.18 -5.58
CA ASN A 65 14.28 7.66 -5.34
C ASN A 65 14.74 8.71 -6.34
N SER A 66 14.23 8.66 -7.56
CA SER A 66 14.52 9.64 -8.59
C SER A 66 13.26 10.30 -9.12
N LYS A 67 13.41 11.51 -9.63
CA LYS A 67 12.34 12.28 -10.25
C LYS A 67 11.88 11.62 -11.56
N GLU A 68 12.79 11.03 -12.28
CA GLU A 68 12.58 10.37 -13.58
C GLU A 68 11.61 9.21 -13.47
N VAL A 69 11.65 8.44 -12.38
CA VAL A 69 10.71 7.35 -12.12
C VAL A 69 9.27 7.87 -12.00
N LEU A 70 9.06 8.99 -11.31
CA LEU A 70 7.74 9.61 -11.19
C LEU A 70 7.29 10.28 -12.50
N ILE A 71 8.21 10.83 -13.28
CA ILE A 71 7.90 11.36 -14.62
C ILE A 71 7.42 10.23 -15.53
N THR A 72 8.13 9.11 -15.53
CA THR A 72 7.76 7.94 -16.35
C THR A 72 6.48 7.26 -15.87
N ALA A 73 6.18 7.35 -14.57
CA ALA A 73 4.91 6.89 -14.03
C ALA A 73 3.70 7.63 -14.63
N ASP A 74 3.92 8.86 -15.08
CA ASP A 74 2.92 9.72 -15.75
C ASP A 74 1.53 9.61 -15.09
N LEU A 75 1.48 10.06 -13.85
CA LEU A 75 0.31 9.92 -12.99
C LEU A 75 -0.93 10.60 -13.59
N VAL A 76 -0.74 11.68 -14.37
CA VAL A 76 -1.82 12.40 -15.03
C VAL A 76 -2.47 11.50 -16.09
N ASN A 77 -1.66 10.85 -16.92
CA ASN A 77 -2.15 9.93 -17.93
C ASN A 77 -2.76 8.67 -17.31
N ALA A 78 -2.09 8.08 -16.31
CA ALA A 78 -2.58 6.89 -15.61
C ALA A 78 -3.96 7.12 -14.94
N LEU A 79 -4.22 8.32 -14.47
CA LEU A 79 -5.48 8.69 -13.80
C LEU A 79 -6.40 9.58 -14.66
N SER A 80 -6.17 9.66 -15.97
CA SER A 80 -6.87 10.57 -16.90
C SER A 80 -8.40 10.46 -16.82
N CYS A 81 -8.94 9.25 -16.65
CA CYS A 81 -10.38 9.02 -16.52
C CYS A 81 -11.00 9.61 -15.22
N TYR A 82 -10.18 10.01 -14.27
CA TYR A 82 -10.64 10.45 -12.94
C TYR A 82 -10.23 11.89 -12.60
N LEU A 83 -9.67 12.66 -13.53
CA LEU A 83 -9.20 14.05 -13.30
C LEU A 83 -10.26 14.99 -12.73
N LYS A 84 -11.54 14.74 -12.99
CA LYS A 84 -12.65 15.51 -12.38
C LYS A 84 -12.80 15.25 -10.86
N HIS A 85 -12.27 14.13 -10.38
CA HIS A 85 -12.43 13.66 -9.01
C HIS A 85 -11.12 13.62 -8.23
N ILE A 86 -10.04 14.15 -8.80
CA ILE A 86 -8.72 14.16 -8.16
C ILE A 86 -7.99 15.48 -8.46
N ASP A 87 -7.06 15.85 -7.54
CA ASP A 87 -6.00 16.82 -7.81
C ASP A 87 -4.66 16.12 -7.72
N ILE A 88 -3.78 16.39 -8.67
CA ILE A 88 -2.43 15.85 -8.70
C ILE A 88 -1.45 17.01 -8.51
N SER A 89 -0.55 16.89 -7.55
CA SER A 89 0.51 17.89 -7.32
C SER A 89 1.64 17.76 -8.34
N ASP A 90 2.48 18.80 -8.40
CA ASP A 90 3.80 18.67 -9.02
C ASP A 90 4.66 17.65 -8.27
N ILE A 91 5.69 17.11 -8.96
CA ILE A 91 6.72 16.28 -8.35
C ILE A 91 7.65 17.19 -7.54
N LYS A 92 7.81 16.89 -6.25
CA LYS A 92 8.60 17.68 -5.29
C LYS A 92 9.64 16.82 -4.59
N PRO A 93 10.75 17.39 -4.16
CA PRO A 93 11.67 16.69 -3.26
C PRO A 93 11.00 16.47 -1.89
N VAL A 94 11.29 15.33 -1.26
CA VAL A 94 10.87 15.07 0.12
C VAL A 94 11.51 16.10 1.04
N PRO A 95 10.77 16.71 1.99
CA PRO A 95 11.34 17.65 2.94
C PRO A 95 12.50 17.04 3.73
N ASN A 96 13.51 17.86 4.07
CA ASN A 96 14.71 17.40 4.78
C ASN A 96 14.44 16.93 6.23
N LYS A 97 13.23 17.16 6.75
CA LYS A 97 12.84 16.77 8.12
C LYS A 97 11.50 16.04 8.08
N PRO A 98 11.45 14.78 7.67
CA PRO A 98 10.25 13.97 7.82
C PRO A 98 9.96 13.79 9.32
N LEU A 99 8.69 13.83 9.69
CA LEU A 99 8.28 13.70 11.09
C LEU A 99 8.31 12.24 11.55
N LYS A 100 7.98 11.30 10.65
CA LYS A 100 7.86 9.87 10.95
C LYS A 100 8.27 9.02 9.76
N TYR A 101 8.60 7.78 10.03
CA TYR A 101 8.74 6.73 9.02
C TYR A 101 7.67 5.67 9.26
N VAL A 102 6.99 5.27 8.21
CA VAL A 102 5.87 4.34 8.29
C VAL A 102 5.97 3.26 7.22
N MET A 103 5.41 2.11 7.53
CA MET A 103 5.24 0.99 6.61
C MET A 103 3.75 0.82 6.33
N TYR A 104 3.38 0.74 5.06
CA TYR A 104 2.05 0.32 4.64
C TYR A 104 2.15 -1.09 4.10
N CYS A 105 1.65 -2.06 4.84
CA CYS A 105 1.81 -3.48 4.53
C CYS A 105 0.49 -4.08 4.07
N ARG A 106 0.55 -4.98 3.07
CA ARG A 106 -0.63 -5.77 2.74
C ARG A 106 -0.93 -6.73 3.88
N TYR A 107 -2.13 -6.63 4.43
CA TYR A 107 -2.62 -7.57 5.43
C TYR A 107 -3.41 -8.69 4.74
N HIS A 108 -3.04 -9.92 5.05
CA HIS A 108 -3.77 -11.10 4.62
C HIS A 108 -4.54 -11.66 5.82
N PRO A 109 -5.88 -11.59 5.84
CA PRO A 109 -6.67 -12.19 6.90
C PRO A 109 -6.67 -13.72 6.87
N ASP A 110 -5.74 -14.29 6.13
CA ASP A 110 -5.70 -15.65 5.65
C ASP A 110 -5.76 -16.72 6.72
N GLY A 111 -6.65 -17.65 6.44
CA GLY A 111 -6.71 -18.95 7.05
C GLY A 111 -7.38 -18.96 8.43
N SER A 112 -8.00 -20.09 8.72
CA SER A 112 -8.47 -20.36 10.06
C SER A 112 -7.31 -20.29 11.06
N PRO A 113 -7.55 -20.03 12.35
CA PRO A 113 -6.51 -20.09 13.38
C PRO A 113 -5.67 -21.36 13.30
N GLU A 114 -6.28 -22.47 12.89
CA GLU A 114 -5.63 -23.78 12.73
C GLU A 114 -4.64 -23.78 11.55
N GLN A 115 -4.98 -23.18 10.42
CA GLN A 115 -4.08 -23.07 9.28
C GLN A 115 -2.87 -22.17 9.58
N LYS A 116 -3.11 -21.06 10.28
CA LYS A 116 -2.05 -20.16 10.76
C LYS A 116 -1.15 -20.87 11.76
N ALA A 117 -1.73 -21.63 12.68
CA ALA A 117 -1.01 -22.41 13.68
C ALA A 117 -0.13 -23.49 13.07
N ARG A 118 -0.59 -24.23 12.05
CA ARG A 118 0.22 -25.20 11.32
C ARG A 118 1.45 -24.56 10.67
N ARG A 119 1.27 -23.40 10.01
CA ARG A 119 2.37 -22.65 9.38
C ARG A 119 3.35 -22.11 10.43
N PHE A 120 2.83 -21.65 11.58
CA PHE A 120 3.65 -21.14 12.68
C PHE A 120 4.46 -22.24 13.34
N ALA A 121 3.82 -23.35 13.72
CA ALA A 121 4.52 -24.50 14.33
C ALA A 121 5.61 -25.09 13.40
N LYS A 122 5.36 -25.10 12.08
CA LYS A 122 6.37 -25.58 11.10
C LYS A 122 7.61 -24.66 11.02
N ARG A 123 7.50 -23.38 11.36
CA ARG A 123 8.61 -22.39 11.27
C ARG A 123 9.35 -22.17 12.59
N HIS A 124 8.77 -22.61 13.70
CA HIS A 124 9.33 -22.40 15.04
C HIS A 124 9.51 -23.72 15.76
N GLU A 125 10.75 -24.18 15.85
CA GLU A 125 11.09 -25.39 16.60
C GLU A 125 10.65 -25.28 18.08
N GLY A 126 10.13 -26.37 18.64
CA GLY A 126 9.64 -26.42 20.02
C GLY A 126 8.23 -25.88 20.26
N VAL A 127 7.55 -25.36 19.22
CA VAL A 127 6.15 -24.93 19.33
C VAL A 127 5.22 -26.04 18.87
N THR A 128 4.44 -26.62 19.81
CA THR A 128 3.42 -27.61 19.47
C THR A 128 2.23 -26.96 18.75
N PHE A 129 1.53 -27.74 17.93
CA PHE A 129 0.34 -27.26 17.20
C PHE A 129 -0.71 -26.65 18.13
N ASP A 130 -1.00 -27.28 19.29
CA ASP A 130 -2.01 -26.81 20.23
C ASP A 130 -1.65 -25.45 20.85
N LYS A 131 -0.36 -25.27 21.23
CA LYS A 131 0.14 -23.98 21.70
C LYS A 131 0.02 -22.92 20.60
N ALA A 132 0.33 -23.28 19.37
CA ALA A 132 0.22 -22.39 18.23
C ALA A 132 -1.26 -22.02 17.94
N VAL A 133 -2.21 -22.96 18.03
CA VAL A 133 -3.66 -22.71 17.87
C VAL A 133 -4.16 -21.75 18.95
N THR A 134 -3.84 -22.01 20.22
CA THR A 134 -4.22 -21.13 21.32
C THR A 134 -3.68 -19.73 21.10
N PHE A 135 -2.39 -19.58 20.74
CA PHE A 135 -1.79 -18.28 20.42
C PHE A 135 -2.46 -17.58 19.24
N MET A 136 -2.84 -18.30 18.19
CA MET A 136 -3.53 -17.71 17.04
C MET A 136 -4.97 -17.31 17.34
N LYS A 137 -5.69 -18.05 18.21
CA LYS A 137 -7.05 -17.70 18.67
C LYS A 137 -7.06 -16.44 19.54
N THR A 138 -6.02 -16.19 20.32
CA THR A 138 -5.91 -14.97 21.15
C THR A 138 -5.58 -13.71 20.32
N ARG A 139 -5.04 -13.87 19.11
CA ARG A 139 -4.80 -12.75 18.21
C ARG A 139 -6.13 -12.25 17.65
N GLN A 140 -6.59 -11.11 18.14
CA GLN A 140 -7.78 -10.43 17.60
C GLN A 140 -7.55 -10.15 16.10
N ASN A 141 -8.54 -10.46 15.27
CA ASN A 141 -8.55 -10.01 13.89
C ASN A 141 -8.66 -8.48 13.90
N LYS A 142 -7.61 -7.81 13.42
CA LYS A 142 -7.63 -6.37 13.24
C LYS A 142 -8.70 -6.02 12.21
N VAL A 143 -9.61 -5.13 12.56
CA VAL A 143 -10.50 -4.49 11.58
C VAL A 143 -9.68 -3.39 10.91
N LEU A 144 -9.28 -3.62 9.68
CA LEU A 144 -8.41 -2.74 8.92
C LEU A 144 -9.14 -2.24 7.67
N PRO A 145 -8.85 -1.02 7.21
CA PRO A 145 -9.42 -0.50 5.99
C PRO A 145 -8.93 -1.27 4.77
N TYR A 146 -9.78 -1.33 3.76
CA TYR A 146 -9.49 -2.03 2.51
C TYR A 146 -10.05 -1.29 1.30
N THR A 147 -9.51 -1.59 0.14
CA THR A 147 -10.11 -1.25 -1.15
C THR A 147 -10.35 -2.51 -1.96
N ARG A 148 -11.40 -2.50 -2.76
CA ARG A 148 -11.72 -3.62 -3.65
C ARG A 148 -10.81 -3.58 -4.87
N MET A 149 -10.25 -4.72 -5.22
CA MET A 149 -9.38 -4.87 -6.37
C MET A 149 -9.90 -5.99 -7.26
N TYR A 150 -9.43 -5.97 -8.51
CA TYR A 150 -9.70 -7.02 -9.48
C TYR A 150 -8.37 -7.57 -9.99
N SER A 151 -8.20 -8.89 -9.94
CA SER A 151 -7.03 -9.56 -10.48
C SER A 151 -7.22 -9.81 -11.97
N MET A 152 -6.38 -9.18 -12.80
CA MET A 152 -6.40 -9.41 -14.24
C MET A 152 -5.98 -10.85 -14.62
N THR A 153 -5.15 -11.47 -13.79
CA THR A 153 -4.62 -12.82 -14.05
C THR A 153 -5.63 -13.90 -13.70
N THR A 154 -6.35 -13.76 -12.59
CA THR A 154 -7.30 -14.79 -12.10
C THR A 154 -8.76 -14.41 -12.30
N SER A 155 -9.04 -13.23 -12.84
CA SER A 155 -10.40 -12.67 -13.00
C SER A 155 -11.22 -12.66 -11.72
N GLN A 156 -10.55 -12.60 -10.56
CA GLN A 156 -11.20 -12.62 -9.25
C GLN A 156 -11.16 -11.24 -8.59
N ARG A 157 -12.23 -10.95 -7.84
CA ARG A 157 -12.27 -9.78 -6.97
C ARG A 157 -11.70 -10.14 -5.61
N PHE A 158 -10.92 -9.22 -5.02
CA PHE A 158 -10.36 -9.38 -3.68
C PHE A 158 -10.31 -8.04 -2.96
N ASN A 159 -10.20 -8.09 -1.64
CA ASN A 159 -9.96 -6.92 -0.82
C ASN A 159 -8.46 -6.74 -0.60
N LEU A 160 -7.92 -5.61 -1.02
CA LEU A 160 -6.59 -5.18 -0.65
C LEU A 160 -6.68 -4.49 0.71
N ILE A 161 -6.39 -5.24 1.75
CA ILE A 161 -6.41 -4.75 3.13
C ILE A 161 -5.02 -4.22 3.44
N ILE A 162 -4.94 -3.01 4.00
CA ILE A 162 -3.67 -2.33 4.29
C ILE A 162 -3.57 -2.11 5.79
N ASP A 163 -2.45 -2.50 6.37
CA ASP A 163 -2.08 -2.19 7.76
C ASP A 163 -0.99 -1.11 7.75
N LYS A 164 -1.11 -0.12 8.62
CA LYS A 164 -0.12 0.92 8.83
C LYS A 164 0.67 0.61 10.09
N CYS A 165 1.97 0.51 9.97
CA CYS A 165 2.89 0.28 11.08
C CYS A 165 3.90 1.42 11.17
N GLU A 166 4.06 2.00 12.36
CA GLU A 166 5.10 3.00 12.60
C GLU A 166 6.46 2.32 12.69
N SER A 167 7.49 2.97 12.18
CA SER A 167 8.89 2.55 12.29
C SER A 167 9.69 3.63 13.03
N LYS A 168 10.57 3.19 13.92
CA LYS A 168 11.48 4.09 14.64
C LYS A 168 12.64 4.57 13.76
N THR A 169 12.96 3.82 12.71
CA THR A 169 14.09 4.06 11.84
C THR A 169 13.66 4.08 10.38
N GLN A 170 14.34 4.87 9.57
CA GLN A 170 14.22 4.80 8.13
C GLN A 170 14.82 3.48 7.65
N ASN A 171 14.10 2.76 6.80
CA ASN A 171 14.62 1.63 6.05
C ASN A 171 14.46 1.91 4.56
N ASN A 172 15.56 2.23 3.91
CA ASN A 172 15.66 2.58 2.49
C ASN A 172 15.93 1.35 1.61
N SER A 173 15.45 0.17 1.97
CA SER A 173 15.59 -1.00 1.08
C SER A 173 14.89 -0.79 -0.27
N ASP A 174 14.04 0.24 -0.37
CA ASP A 174 13.28 0.61 -1.58
C ASP A 174 12.50 -0.54 -2.20
N GLU A 175 12.21 -1.55 -1.38
CA GLU A 175 11.48 -2.73 -1.81
C GLU A 175 9.98 -2.53 -1.57
N TYR A 176 9.27 -2.18 -2.63
CA TYR A 176 7.83 -2.06 -2.62
C TYR A 176 7.19 -3.11 -3.53
N THR A 177 6.02 -3.58 -3.14
CA THR A 177 5.23 -4.52 -3.95
C THR A 177 4.68 -3.84 -5.20
N SER A 178 4.06 -4.60 -6.10
CA SER A 178 3.31 -4.06 -7.25
C SER A 178 2.09 -3.21 -6.85
N TYR A 179 1.79 -3.11 -5.57
CA TYR A 179 0.78 -2.21 -5.02
C TYR A 179 1.39 -0.96 -4.37
N GLY A 180 2.69 -0.74 -4.47
CA GLY A 180 3.38 0.33 -3.78
C GLY A 180 3.47 0.15 -2.25
N LEU A 181 3.14 -1.04 -1.75
CA LEU A 181 3.16 -1.35 -0.33
C LEU A 181 4.52 -1.89 0.09
N SER A 182 4.87 -1.64 1.35
CA SER A 182 6.14 -2.06 1.95
C SER A 182 6.39 -3.56 1.82
N PHE A 183 7.60 -3.90 1.43
CA PHE A 183 8.13 -5.25 1.40
C PHE A 183 9.47 -5.23 2.14
N ASN A 184 9.82 -6.32 2.87
CA ASN A 184 11.05 -6.42 3.65
C ASN A 184 11.32 -5.24 4.61
N GLY A 185 10.25 -4.61 5.13
CA GLY A 185 10.37 -3.53 6.09
C GLY A 185 10.65 -2.14 5.50
N SER A 186 10.57 -1.97 4.17
CA SER A 186 10.74 -0.66 3.53
C SER A 186 9.79 0.38 4.09
N THR A 187 10.30 1.57 4.36
CA THR A 187 9.55 2.68 4.94
C THR A 187 9.37 3.83 3.96
N VAL A 188 8.29 4.56 4.13
CA VAL A 188 8.07 5.86 3.49
C VAL A 188 8.01 6.96 4.53
N PRO A 189 8.48 8.17 4.21
CA PRO A 189 8.38 9.31 5.12
C PRO A 189 6.93 9.81 5.22
N GLU A 190 6.55 10.30 6.39
CA GLU A 190 5.25 10.90 6.67
C GLU A 190 5.39 12.20 7.46
N TRP A 191 4.67 13.25 7.01
CA TRP A 191 4.61 14.59 7.62
C TRP A 191 3.25 15.23 7.43
#